data_8d7fe2cacdcb306cf0bed8e7ad08fde1
#
_entry.id   8d7fe2cacdcb306cf0bed8e7ad08fde1
#
_cell.length_a   1.000
_cell.length_b   1.000
_cell.length_c   1.000
_cell.angle_alpha   90.00
_cell.angle_beta   90.00
_cell.angle_gamma   90.00
#
_symmetry.space_group_name_H-M   'P 1'
#
loop_
_entity.id
_entity.type
_entity.pdbx_description
1 polymer ?
#
loop_
_entity_poly.entity_id
_entity_poly.type
_entity_poly.pdbx_seq_one_letter_code
_entity_poly.pdbx_strand_id
1 'polypeptide(L)'
;MVETMLLVAFLIATVWIGPFWMLMLLQPFEERTKRWMEGPWFVLGPLVAYLIVLAMNLGALSDMMGDGTLSGVVSGLAEVLGTDDGAVLAWTHFVIGDIIVTRWIWKRSVEMEMNKTVAQVAILFGVMLMPVGLAIHFITIQINKDNNTHS
;
A
#
# COMPACT_ATOMS: atom_id res chain seq x y z
N MET A 1 -11.09 19.41 17.33
CA MET A 1 -10.80 18.04 17.86
C MET A 1 -10.80 16.99 16.76
N VAL A 2 -11.83 16.90 15.93
CA VAL A 2 -11.90 15.95 14.79
C VAL A 2 -10.76 16.19 13.79
N GLU A 3 -10.54 17.42 13.32
CA GLU A 3 -9.42 17.77 12.43
C GLU A 3 -8.06 17.31 12.97
N THR A 4 -7.82 17.48 14.27
CA THR A 4 -6.56 17.04 14.91
C THR A 4 -6.42 15.52 14.85
N MET A 5 -7.51 14.77 15.04
CA MET A 5 -7.50 13.30 14.95
C MET A 5 -7.24 12.81 13.53
N LEU A 6 -7.84 13.46 12.52
CA LEU A 6 -7.61 13.15 11.11
C LEU A 6 -6.14 13.40 10.71
N LEU A 7 -5.59 14.53 11.13
CA LEU A 7 -4.18 14.86 10.89
C LEU A 7 -3.25 13.83 11.55
N VAL A 8 -3.53 13.43 12.77
CA VAL A 8 -2.75 12.40 13.50
C VAL A 8 -2.87 11.05 12.78
N ALA A 9 -4.06 10.64 12.36
CA ALA A 9 -4.26 9.41 11.61
C ALA A 9 -3.49 9.42 10.29
N PHE A 10 -3.56 10.51 9.54
CA PHE A 10 -2.79 10.70 8.30
C PHE A 10 -1.28 10.61 8.54
N LEU A 11 -0.77 11.29 9.57
CA LEU A 11 0.66 11.26 9.91
C LEU A 11 1.12 9.87 10.35
N ILE A 12 0.34 9.19 11.21
CA ILE A 12 0.65 7.82 11.62
C ILE A 12 0.71 6.91 10.40
N ALA A 13 -0.31 6.93 9.54
CA ALA A 13 -0.34 6.09 8.36
C ALA A 13 0.86 6.33 7.44
N THR A 14 1.22 7.59 7.19
CA THR A 14 2.26 7.96 6.24
C THR A 14 3.67 7.72 6.80
N VAL A 15 3.92 8.13 8.05
CA VAL A 15 5.27 8.07 8.65
C VAL A 15 5.62 6.64 9.09
N TRP A 16 4.63 5.88 9.56
CA TRP A 16 4.85 4.52 10.06
C TRP A 16 5.48 3.57 9.03
N ILE A 17 5.02 3.63 7.78
CA ILE A 17 5.54 2.75 6.73
C ILE A 17 6.95 3.10 6.27
N GLY A 18 7.39 4.33 6.50
CA GLY A 18 8.67 4.86 6.01
C GLY A 18 9.87 3.97 6.33
N PRO A 19 10.12 3.61 7.60
CA PRO A 19 11.24 2.75 7.98
C PRO A 19 11.21 1.37 7.30
N PHE A 20 10.04 0.75 7.21
CA PHE A 20 9.85 -0.56 6.57
C PHE A 20 10.11 -0.51 5.06
N TRP A 21 9.56 0.51 4.41
CA TRP A 21 9.80 0.75 3.00
C TRP A 21 11.28 1.01 2.70
N MET A 22 11.93 1.87 3.50
CA MET A 22 13.35 2.18 3.34
C MET A 22 14.24 0.94 3.51
N LEU A 23 13.90 0.04 4.44
CA LEU A 23 14.61 -1.23 4.60
C LEU A 23 14.47 -2.11 3.35
N MET A 24 13.26 -2.29 2.84
CA MET A 24 13.02 -3.06 1.61
C MET A 24 13.71 -2.43 0.38
N LEU A 25 13.73 -1.11 0.28
CA LEU A 25 14.29 -0.40 -0.86
C LEU A 25 15.83 -0.39 -0.84
N LEU A 26 16.44 -0.05 0.29
CA LEU A 26 17.88 0.15 0.37
C LEU A 26 18.65 -1.16 0.65
N GLN A 27 18.04 -2.06 1.42
CA GLN A 27 18.66 -3.29 1.90
C GLN A 27 17.76 -4.52 1.64
N PRO A 28 17.32 -4.76 0.39
CA PRO A 28 16.30 -5.78 0.09
C PRO A 28 16.70 -7.20 0.50
N PHE A 29 17.99 -7.55 0.44
CA PHE A 29 18.49 -8.91 0.69
C PHE A 29 19.10 -9.12 2.08
N GLU A 30 19.15 -8.08 2.91
CA GLU A 30 19.74 -8.15 4.23
C GLU A 30 18.86 -8.90 5.24
N GLU A 31 19.48 -9.66 6.13
CA GLU A 31 18.78 -10.40 7.20
C GLU A 31 18.01 -9.48 8.15
N ARG A 32 18.46 -8.25 8.33
CA ARG A 32 17.77 -7.22 9.10
C ARG A 32 16.42 -6.92 8.48
N THR A 33 16.35 -6.72 7.17
CA THR A 33 15.08 -6.47 6.45
C THR A 33 14.14 -7.66 6.58
N LYS A 34 14.62 -8.88 6.39
CA LYS A 34 13.83 -10.11 6.55
C LYS A 34 13.19 -10.16 7.93
N ARG A 35 13.97 -9.97 9.00
CA ARG A 35 13.49 -10.00 10.39
C ARG A 35 12.42 -8.96 10.67
N TRP A 36 12.58 -7.73 10.18
CA TRP A 36 11.61 -6.66 10.37
C TRP A 36 10.32 -6.87 9.58
N MET A 37 10.41 -7.58 8.45
CA MET A 37 9.28 -7.86 7.57
C MET A 37 8.57 -9.20 7.85
N GLU A 38 9.03 -10.00 8.79
CA GLU A 38 8.40 -11.28 9.18
C GLU A 38 7.04 -11.09 9.86
N GLY A 39 6.92 -10.09 10.74
CA GLY A 39 5.70 -9.83 11.50
C GLY A 39 4.74 -8.85 10.80
N PRO A 40 3.57 -8.56 11.39
CA PRO A 40 2.58 -7.62 10.87
C PRO A 40 2.90 -6.16 11.21
N TRP A 41 4.03 -5.88 11.87
CA TRP A 41 4.38 -4.56 12.41
C TRP A 41 4.38 -3.46 11.35
N PHE A 42 4.77 -3.81 10.11
CA PHE A 42 4.86 -2.89 8.99
C PHE A 42 3.51 -2.24 8.63
N VAL A 43 2.39 -2.91 8.91
CA VAL A 43 1.05 -2.44 8.54
C VAL A 43 0.21 -2.00 9.75
N LEU A 44 0.63 -2.28 10.99
CA LEU A 44 -0.20 -2.03 12.17
C LEU A 44 -0.56 -0.56 12.37
N GLY A 45 0.40 0.36 12.20
CA GLY A 45 0.14 1.79 12.37
C GLY A 45 -0.96 2.29 11.44
N PRO A 46 -0.79 2.17 10.10
CA PRO A 46 -1.83 2.58 9.16
C PRO A 46 -3.13 1.80 9.31
N LEU A 47 -3.10 0.52 9.68
CA LEU A 47 -4.31 -0.28 9.88
C LEU A 47 -5.12 0.25 11.07
N VAL A 48 -4.49 0.55 12.20
CA VAL A 48 -5.17 1.13 13.37
C VAL A 48 -5.72 2.51 13.03
N ALA A 49 -4.94 3.36 12.35
CA ALA A 49 -5.40 4.68 11.90
C ALA A 49 -6.63 4.55 10.98
N TYR A 50 -6.59 3.65 10.01
CA TYR A 50 -7.71 3.36 9.11
C TYR A 50 -8.97 2.94 9.87
N LEU A 51 -8.85 1.98 10.80
CA LEU A 51 -9.98 1.46 11.55
C LEU A 51 -10.63 2.52 12.46
N ILE A 52 -9.83 3.42 13.03
CA ILE A 52 -10.35 4.54 13.84
C ILE A 52 -11.15 5.50 12.96
N VAL A 53 -10.58 5.95 11.82
CA VAL A 53 -11.27 6.87 10.90
C VAL A 53 -12.51 6.21 10.32
N LEU A 54 -12.44 4.94 9.95
CA LEU A 54 -13.58 4.16 9.46
C LEU A 54 -14.72 4.08 10.49
N ALA A 55 -14.39 3.77 11.74
CA ALA A 55 -15.37 3.67 12.83
C ALA A 55 -16.09 4.99 13.09
N MET A 56 -15.38 6.12 12.92
CA MET A 56 -15.97 7.46 13.04
C MET A 56 -16.90 7.82 11.88
N ASN A 57 -16.74 7.17 10.73
CA ASN A 57 -17.43 7.51 9.48
C ASN A 57 -18.28 6.37 8.93
N LEU A 58 -18.78 5.47 9.78
CA LEU A 58 -19.63 4.34 9.35
C LEU A 58 -20.89 4.78 8.60
N GLY A 59 -21.44 5.96 8.95
CA GLY A 59 -22.60 6.54 8.23
C GLY A 59 -22.27 6.89 6.78
N ALA A 60 -21.10 7.46 6.52
CA ALA A 60 -20.66 7.82 5.18
C ALA A 60 -20.54 6.61 4.23
N LEU A 61 -20.29 5.41 4.76
CA LEU A 61 -20.29 4.17 3.97
C LEU A 61 -21.69 3.82 3.42
N SER A 62 -22.74 4.07 4.21
CA SER A 62 -24.12 3.88 3.71
C SER A 62 -24.47 4.91 2.65
N ASP A 63 -23.99 6.15 2.80
CA ASP A 63 -24.23 7.24 1.87
C ASP A 63 -23.52 7.02 0.52
N MET A 64 -22.34 6.35 0.55
CA MET A 64 -21.63 5.92 -0.67
C MET A 64 -22.45 4.99 -1.57
N MET A 65 -23.37 4.22 -1.00
CA MET A 65 -24.22 3.31 -1.80
C MET A 65 -25.28 4.07 -2.62
N GLY A 66 -25.57 5.32 -2.26
CA GLY A 66 -26.50 6.18 -2.97
C GLY A 66 -27.88 5.52 -3.16
N ASP A 67 -28.45 5.67 -4.35
CA ASP A 67 -29.72 5.05 -4.74
C ASP A 67 -29.60 3.59 -5.24
N GLY A 68 -28.41 3.00 -5.12
CA GLY A 68 -28.09 1.64 -5.57
C GLY A 68 -27.84 1.51 -7.07
N THR A 69 -27.87 2.62 -7.83
CA THR A 69 -27.46 2.62 -9.24
C THR A 69 -25.95 2.82 -9.36
N LEU A 70 -25.35 2.37 -10.48
CA LEU A 70 -23.91 2.57 -10.72
C LEU A 70 -23.52 4.06 -10.73
N SER A 71 -24.37 4.92 -11.29
CA SER A 71 -24.17 6.37 -11.28
C SER A 71 -24.28 6.94 -9.86
N GLY A 72 -25.23 6.47 -9.06
CA GLY A 72 -25.40 6.85 -7.67
C GLY A 72 -24.19 6.47 -6.81
N VAL A 73 -23.65 5.26 -6.99
CA VAL A 73 -22.42 4.81 -6.30
C VAL A 73 -21.23 5.70 -6.68
N VAL A 74 -21.04 6.02 -7.97
CA VAL A 74 -19.94 6.90 -8.41
C VAL A 74 -20.07 8.30 -7.80
N SER A 75 -21.29 8.86 -7.80
CA SER A 75 -21.54 10.18 -7.21
C SER A 75 -21.34 10.18 -5.70
N GLY A 76 -21.83 9.18 -4.98
CA GLY A 76 -21.66 9.02 -3.54
C GLY A 76 -20.18 8.86 -3.17
N LEU A 77 -19.42 8.06 -3.95
CA LEU A 77 -17.98 7.94 -3.76
C LEU A 77 -17.25 9.27 -3.96
N ALA A 78 -17.60 10.02 -5.01
CA ALA A 78 -17.02 11.35 -5.28
C ALA A 78 -17.33 12.34 -4.15
N GLU A 79 -18.54 12.32 -3.60
CA GLU A 79 -18.95 13.16 -2.48
C GLU A 79 -18.15 12.83 -1.22
N VAL A 80 -18.05 11.54 -0.84
CA VAL A 80 -17.27 11.10 0.33
C VAL A 80 -15.80 11.44 0.16
N LEU A 81 -15.20 11.16 -0.99
CA LEU A 81 -13.78 11.47 -1.25
C LEU A 81 -13.50 12.99 -1.28
N GLY A 82 -14.51 13.81 -1.50
CA GLY A 82 -14.42 15.27 -1.43
C GLY A 82 -14.37 15.83 0.00
N THR A 83 -14.59 15.01 1.02
CA THR A 83 -14.47 15.40 2.42
C THR A 83 -13.09 15.11 3.00
N ASP A 84 -12.69 15.82 4.07
CA ASP A 84 -11.42 15.57 4.75
C ASP A 84 -11.36 14.16 5.34
N ASP A 85 -12.45 13.69 5.93
CA ASP A 85 -12.57 12.33 6.48
C ASP A 85 -12.41 11.27 5.37
N GLY A 86 -13.11 11.44 4.26
CA GLY A 86 -13.03 10.55 3.11
C GLY A 86 -11.65 10.54 2.46
N ALA A 87 -11.02 11.70 2.37
CA ALA A 87 -9.65 11.83 1.85
C ALA A 87 -8.64 11.08 2.74
N VAL A 88 -8.72 11.24 4.08
CA VAL A 88 -7.84 10.53 5.02
C VAL A 88 -8.14 9.03 5.02
N LEU A 89 -9.40 8.63 4.94
CA LEU A 89 -9.80 7.24 4.85
C LEU A 89 -9.24 6.58 3.59
N ALA A 90 -9.39 7.22 2.43
CA ALA A 90 -8.84 6.74 1.16
C ALA A 90 -7.31 6.68 1.20
N TRP A 91 -6.65 7.71 1.72
CA TRP A 91 -5.20 7.74 1.85
C TRP A 91 -4.67 6.59 2.70
N THR A 92 -5.24 6.39 3.89
CA THR A 92 -4.83 5.29 4.78
C THR A 92 -5.09 3.92 4.14
N HIS A 93 -6.18 3.76 3.39
CA HIS A 93 -6.47 2.55 2.62
C HIS A 93 -5.40 2.29 1.55
N PHE A 94 -5.02 3.30 0.76
CA PHE A 94 -3.98 3.19 -0.26
C PHE A 94 -2.63 2.83 0.36
N VAL A 95 -2.23 3.51 1.43
CA VAL A 95 -0.97 3.24 2.14
C VAL A 95 -0.90 1.79 2.63
N ILE A 96 -2.00 1.25 3.17
CA ILE A 96 -2.08 -0.16 3.58
C ILE A 96 -1.90 -1.09 2.37
N GLY A 97 -2.61 -0.84 1.28
CA GLY A 97 -2.51 -1.62 0.05
C GLY A 97 -1.09 -1.58 -0.53
N ASP A 98 -0.53 -0.38 -0.64
CA ASP A 98 0.80 -0.15 -1.18
C ASP A 98 1.88 -0.89 -0.40
N ILE A 99 1.88 -0.81 0.93
CA ILE A 99 2.92 -1.48 1.74
C ILE A 99 2.77 -3.01 1.74
N ILE A 100 1.54 -3.54 1.72
CA ILE A 100 1.27 -4.98 1.64
C ILE A 100 1.78 -5.53 0.31
N VAL A 101 1.43 -4.87 -0.80
CA VAL A 101 1.85 -5.28 -2.14
C VAL A 101 3.35 -5.11 -2.33
N THR A 102 3.93 -4.01 -1.84
CA THR A 102 5.38 -3.79 -1.87
C THR A 102 6.13 -4.88 -1.11
N ARG A 103 5.62 -5.27 0.07
CA ARG A 103 6.19 -6.40 0.82
C ARG A 103 6.11 -7.71 0.03
N TRP A 104 5.01 -7.95 -0.68
CA TRP A 104 4.88 -9.12 -1.53
C TRP A 104 5.90 -9.10 -2.68
N ILE A 105 6.05 -7.95 -3.39
CA ILE A 105 7.05 -7.75 -4.43
C ILE A 105 8.46 -8.01 -3.88
N TRP A 106 8.78 -7.40 -2.73
CA TRP A 106 10.07 -7.58 -2.06
C TRP A 106 10.35 -9.06 -1.73
N LYS A 107 9.40 -9.71 -1.05
CA LYS A 107 9.53 -11.11 -0.67
C LYS A 107 9.77 -12.00 -1.89
N ARG A 108 8.98 -11.80 -2.93
CA ARG A 108 9.11 -12.56 -4.18
C ARG A 108 10.44 -12.29 -4.89
N SER A 109 10.93 -11.05 -4.87
CA SER A 109 12.23 -10.69 -5.43
C SER A 109 13.38 -11.37 -4.68
N VAL A 110 13.28 -11.49 -3.35
CA VAL A 110 14.27 -12.20 -2.52
C VAL A 110 14.23 -13.71 -2.80
N GLU A 111 13.06 -14.33 -2.85
CA GLU A 111 12.89 -15.76 -3.15
C GLU A 111 13.43 -16.17 -4.54
N MET A 112 13.33 -15.27 -5.49
CA MET A 112 13.80 -15.50 -6.88
C MET A 112 15.23 -15.04 -7.11
N GLU A 113 15.94 -14.57 -6.08
CA GLU A 113 17.31 -14.03 -6.18
C GLU A 113 17.46 -12.99 -7.31
N MET A 114 16.43 -12.12 -7.45
CA MET A 114 16.39 -11.13 -8.53
C MET A 114 17.54 -10.15 -8.44
N ASN A 115 17.94 -9.58 -9.60
CA ASN A 115 18.92 -8.51 -9.62
C ASN A 115 18.48 -7.36 -8.67
N LYS A 116 19.41 -6.90 -7.83
CA LYS A 116 19.15 -5.89 -6.78
C LYS A 116 18.49 -4.62 -7.34
N THR A 117 19.02 -4.10 -8.44
CA THR A 117 18.52 -2.87 -9.05
C THR A 117 17.07 -3.04 -9.54
N VAL A 118 16.77 -4.17 -10.17
CA VAL A 118 15.43 -4.48 -10.67
C VAL A 118 14.44 -4.62 -9.51
N ALA A 119 14.83 -5.32 -8.46
CA ALA A 119 14.02 -5.43 -7.23
C ALA A 119 13.76 -4.05 -6.61
N GLN A 120 14.79 -3.20 -6.51
CA GLN A 120 14.67 -1.85 -5.97
C GLN A 120 13.72 -0.96 -6.79
N VAL A 121 13.76 -1.05 -8.12
CA VAL A 121 12.85 -0.30 -9.00
C VAL A 121 11.40 -0.76 -8.78
N ALA A 122 11.15 -2.07 -8.74
CA ALA A 122 9.81 -2.60 -8.49
C ALA A 122 9.28 -2.21 -7.09
N ILE A 123 10.15 -2.24 -6.06
CA ILE A 123 9.83 -1.83 -4.69
C ILE A 123 9.54 -0.33 -4.60
N LEU A 124 10.35 0.52 -5.27
CA LEU A 124 10.13 1.96 -5.31
C LEU A 124 8.74 2.30 -5.86
N PHE A 125 8.42 1.74 -7.03
CA PHE A 125 7.11 1.97 -7.63
C PHE A 125 5.97 1.27 -6.87
N GLY A 126 6.25 0.18 -6.16
CA GLY A 126 5.27 -0.51 -5.32
C GLY A 126 4.67 0.37 -4.23
N VAL A 127 5.47 1.24 -3.63
CA VAL A 127 5.00 2.19 -2.60
C VAL A 127 4.47 3.49 -3.21
N MET A 128 5.05 3.96 -4.31
CA MET A 128 4.63 5.22 -4.93
C MET A 128 3.37 5.06 -5.79
N LEU A 129 3.29 3.96 -6.52
CA LEU A 129 2.25 3.66 -7.49
C LEU A 129 2.11 2.13 -7.59
N MET A 130 1.43 1.52 -6.64
CA MET A 130 1.28 0.06 -6.50
C MET A 130 1.05 -0.69 -7.83
N PRO A 131 0.10 -0.28 -8.72
CA PRO A 131 -0.13 -1.00 -9.97
C PRO A 131 1.10 -0.99 -10.90
N VAL A 132 1.89 0.09 -10.89
CA VAL A 132 3.10 0.20 -11.71
C VAL A 132 4.21 -0.70 -11.14
N GLY A 133 4.39 -0.73 -9.82
CA GLY A 133 5.34 -1.64 -9.17
C GLY A 133 5.02 -3.11 -9.46
N LEU A 134 3.74 -3.49 -9.40
CA LEU A 134 3.28 -4.83 -9.78
C LEU A 134 3.57 -5.15 -11.25
N ALA A 135 3.26 -4.23 -12.17
CA ALA A 135 3.50 -4.42 -13.59
C ALA A 135 5.00 -4.64 -13.88
N ILE A 136 5.88 -3.82 -13.30
CA ILE A 136 7.33 -3.97 -13.41
C ILE A 136 7.76 -5.35 -12.91
N HIS A 137 7.27 -5.77 -11.74
CA HIS A 137 7.62 -7.04 -11.14
C HIS A 137 7.17 -8.23 -12.01
N PHE A 138 5.94 -8.24 -12.51
CA PHE A 138 5.45 -9.30 -13.39
C PHE A 138 6.20 -9.39 -14.72
N ILE A 139 6.47 -8.25 -15.37
CA ILE A 139 7.26 -8.21 -16.60
C ILE A 139 8.65 -8.83 -16.37
N THR A 140 9.30 -8.48 -15.24
CA THR A 140 10.61 -9.01 -14.92
C THR A 140 10.60 -10.51 -14.69
N ILE A 141 9.58 -11.04 -13.98
CA ILE A 141 9.42 -12.49 -13.79
C ILE A 141 9.28 -13.19 -15.14
N GLN A 142 8.51 -12.63 -16.05
CA GLN A 142 8.27 -13.24 -17.37
C GLN A 142 9.56 -13.31 -18.18
N ILE A 143 10.30 -12.21 -18.25
CA ILE A 143 11.60 -12.15 -18.95
C ILE A 143 12.59 -13.17 -18.39
N ASN A 144 12.68 -13.30 -17.07
CA ASN A 144 13.58 -14.26 -16.42
C ASN A 144 13.20 -15.72 -16.71
N LYS A 145 11.89 -16.03 -16.83
CA LYS A 145 11.44 -17.37 -17.22
C LYS A 145 11.83 -17.72 -18.66
N ASP A 146 11.64 -16.78 -19.57
CA ASP A 146 11.94 -17.00 -21.00
C ASP A 146 13.44 -17.24 -21.22
N ASN A 147 14.30 -16.50 -20.52
CA ASN A 147 15.74 -16.67 -20.59
C ASN A 147 16.21 -18.06 -20.07
N ASN A 148 15.54 -18.60 -19.03
CA ASN A 148 15.88 -19.91 -18.46
C ASN A 148 15.35 -21.10 -19.29
N THR A 149 14.38 -20.88 -20.21
CA THR A 149 13.86 -21.91 -21.12
C THR A 149 14.68 -22.05 -22.41
N HIS A 150 15.54 -21.08 -22.70
CA HIS A 150 16.37 -21.06 -23.91
C HIS A 150 17.87 -21.38 -23.65
N SER A 151 18.24 -21.63 -22.39
CA SER A 151 19.57 -22.06 -21.96
C SER A 151 19.58 -23.55 -21.60
#